data_297f847081107b92d2fa9bd00b0e3332
#
_entry.id   297f847081107b92d2fa9bd00b0e3332
#
_cell.length_a   1.000
_cell.length_b   1.000
_cell.length_c   1.000
_cell.angle_alpha   90.00
_cell.angle_beta   90.00
_cell.angle_gamma   90.00
#
_symmetry.space_group_name_H-M   'P 1'
#
loop_
_entity.id
_entity.type
_entity.pdbx_description
1 polymer ?
#
loop_
_entity_poly.entity_id
_entity_poly.type
_entity_poly.pdbx_seq_one_letter_code
_entity_poly.pdbx_strand_id
1 'polypeptide(L)'
;MNMKRNKWRMILDIARTELQTLFYSPIAWLTLIIFVVQASMTFSSVFGTYVERFNLGYRPVNLTQGIFSGFRGLFYYFPLLTMGLMSRELSSGSVKLLYSSPVNNIQIILGKFVSMMIYALVFVGILLVFIIFGACTIDHFDFWLTVSGLLGVYLLICSYAAIGLFMSSLTSYQIVAALGTLSILFVLNMVGGLWQDRKSTR
;
A
#
# COMPACT_ATOMS: atom_id res chain seq x y z
N MET A 1 28.69 20.51 14.45
CA MET A 1 27.93 19.31 14.88
C MET A 1 26.41 19.35 14.54
N ASN A 2 25.93 20.23 13.68
CA ASN A 2 24.50 20.44 13.43
C ASN A 2 23.96 20.04 12.05
N MET A 3 24.80 19.67 11.09
CA MET A 3 24.33 19.38 9.70
C MET A 3 23.56 18.06 9.53
N LYS A 4 23.90 17.00 10.28
CA LYS A 4 23.15 15.72 10.22
C LYS A 4 21.75 15.85 10.84
N ARG A 5 21.61 16.62 11.91
CA ARG A 5 20.32 16.81 12.60
C ARG A 5 19.32 17.61 11.75
N ASN A 6 19.79 18.54 10.93
CA ASN A 6 18.94 19.30 10.00
C ASN A 6 18.42 18.48 8.83
N LYS A 7 19.20 17.50 8.31
CA LYS A 7 18.77 16.67 7.16
C LYS A 7 17.56 15.81 7.48
N TRP A 8 17.55 15.15 8.62
CA TRP A 8 16.40 14.30 9.02
C TRP A 8 15.16 15.13 9.34
N ARG A 9 15.31 16.28 9.94
CA ARG A 9 14.18 17.19 10.18
C ARG A 9 13.56 17.68 8.87
N MET A 10 14.38 18.06 7.87
CA MET A 10 13.88 18.42 6.55
C MET A 10 13.08 17.29 5.88
N ILE A 11 13.56 16.05 5.92
CA ILE A 11 12.85 14.89 5.37
C ILE A 11 11.50 14.72 6.07
N LEU A 12 11.47 14.83 7.40
CA LEU A 12 10.22 14.70 8.17
C LEU A 12 9.25 15.86 7.91
N ASP A 13 9.76 17.08 7.76
CA ASP A 13 8.93 18.25 7.45
C ASP A 13 8.30 18.10 6.06
N ILE A 14 9.07 17.65 5.05
CA ILE A 14 8.55 17.33 3.72
C ILE A 14 7.53 16.20 3.81
N ALA A 15 7.84 15.13 4.52
CA ALA A 15 6.93 13.99 4.69
C ALA A 15 5.62 14.42 5.35
N ARG A 16 5.66 15.30 6.34
CA ARG A 16 4.47 15.84 7.01
C ARG A 16 3.61 16.66 6.06
N THR A 17 4.21 17.52 5.26
CA THR A 17 3.50 18.35 4.28
C THR A 17 2.85 17.49 3.20
N GLU A 18 3.58 16.51 2.69
CA GLU A 18 3.05 15.56 1.70
C GLU A 18 1.92 14.71 2.29
N LEU A 19 2.07 14.25 3.51
CA LEU A 19 1.04 13.49 4.21
C LEU A 19 -0.24 14.32 4.39
N GLN A 20 -0.11 15.59 4.78
CA GLN A 20 -1.26 16.51 4.85
C GLN A 20 -1.92 16.65 3.48
N THR A 21 -1.14 16.82 2.42
CA THR A 21 -1.66 16.91 1.05
C THR A 21 -2.42 15.65 0.64
N LEU A 22 -1.94 14.46 1.02
CA LEU A 22 -2.63 13.19 0.78
C LEU A 22 -3.96 13.14 1.55
N PHE A 23 -3.98 13.49 2.83
CA PHE A 23 -5.21 13.49 3.64
C PHE A 23 -6.25 14.54 3.18
N TYR A 24 -5.82 15.63 2.58
CA TYR A 24 -6.73 16.61 1.96
C TYR A 24 -7.15 16.23 0.53
N SER A 25 -6.53 15.21 -0.06
CA SER A 25 -6.84 14.78 -1.43
C SER A 25 -8.12 13.93 -1.46
N PRO A 26 -9.13 14.30 -2.28
CA PRO A 26 -10.32 13.48 -2.47
C PRO A 26 -10.01 12.09 -3.01
N ILE A 27 -8.96 11.96 -3.83
CA ILE A 27 -8.53 10.68 -4.43
C ILE A 27 -8.03 9.73 -3.34
N ALA A 28 -7.32 10.23 -2.34
CA ALA A 28 -6.83 9.40 -1.24
C ALA A 28 -8.00 8.86 -0.37
N TRP A 29 -9.01 9.67 -0.13
CA TRP A 29 -10.23 9.22 0.57
C TRP A 29 -11.02 8.21 -0.25
N LEU A 30 -11.17 8.44 -1.54
CA LEU A 30 -11.86 7.52 -2.44
C LEU A 30 -11.17 6.16 -2.46
N THR A 31 -9.83 6.13 -2.54
CA THR A 31 -9.07 4.87 -2.50
C THR A 31 -9.19 4.16 -1.17
N LEU A 32 -9.23 4.88 -0.04
CA LEU A 32 -9.50 4.29 1.28
C LEU A 32 -10.89 3.68 1.37
N ILE A 33 -11.93 4.38 0.88
CA ILE A 33 -13.31 3.89 0.89
C ILE A 33 -13.42 2.60 0.07
N ILE A 34 -12.88 2.60 -1.16
CA ILE A 34 -12.88 1.42 -2.02
C ILE A 34 -12.14 0.26 -1.32
N PHE A 35 -11.01 0.55 -0.67
CA PHE A 35 -10.25 -0.46 0.06
C PHE A 35 -11.04 -1.04 1.24
N VAL A 36 -11.72 -0.22 2.04
CA VAL A 36 -12.58 -0.68 3.15
C VAL A 36 -13.70 -1.57 2.64
N VAL A 37 -14.37 -1.16 1.56
CA VAL A 37 -15.44 -1.97 0.94
C VAL A 37 -14.91 -3.32 0.48
N GLN A 38 -13.77 -3.34 -0.23
CA GLN A 38 -13.15 -4.58 -0.67
C GLN A 38 -12.70 -5.46 0.50
N ALA A 39 -12.09 -4.87 1.53
CA ALA A 39 -11.68 -5.59 2.73
C ALA A 39 -12.89 -6.22 3.44
N SER A 40 -13.99 -5.48 3.56
CA SER A 40 -15.26 -5.97 4.12
C SER A 40 -15.84 -7.14 3.31
N MET A 41 -15.87 -7.02 1.99
CA MET A 41 -16.37 -8.09 1.11
C MET A 41 -15.52 -9.35 1.22
N THR A 42 -14.18 -9.19 1.21
CA THR A 42 -13.24 -10.30 1.36
C THR A 42 -13.41 -10.97 2.71
N PHE A 43 -13.48 -10.18 3.79
CA PHE A 43 -13.66 -10.68 5.14
C PHE A 43 -14.98 -11.45 5.26
N SER A 44 -16.10 -10.88 4.79
CA SER A 44 -17.42 -11.50 4.84
C SER A 44 -17.47 -12.83 4.07
N SER A 45 -16.85 -12.89 2.87
CA SER A 45 -16.76 -14.12 2.07
C SER A 45 -15.96 -15.21 2.78
N VAL A 46 -14.79 -14.88 3.32
CA VAL A 46 -13.93 -15.83 4.02
C VAL A 46 -14.56 -16.31 5.33
N PHE A 47 -15.18 -15.39 6.06
CA PHE A 47 -15.88 -15.71 7.30
C PHE A 47 -17.11 -16.59 7.04
N GLY A 48 -17.91 -16.30 6.00
CA GLY A 48 -19.03 -17.12 5.59
C GLY A 48 -18.60 -18.56 5.26
N THR A 49 -17.53 -18.72 4.49
CA THR A 49 -16.95 -20.03 4.17
C THR A 49 -16.45 -20.76 5.43
N TYR A 50 -15.90 -20.04 6.39
CA TYR A 50 -15.47 -20.62 7.67
C TYR A 50 -16.65 -21.16 8.45
N VAL A 51 -17.74 -20.39 8.61
CA VAL A 51 -18.95 -20.79 9.36
C VAL A 51 -19.64 -21.98 8.68
N GLU A 52 -19.74 -21.96 7.36
CA GLU A 52 -20.36 -23.06 6.59
C GLU A 52 -19.58 -24.37 6.80
N ARG A 53 -18.28 -24.36 6.67
CA ARG A 53 -17.43 -25.55 6.87
C ARG A 53 -17.47 -26.04 8.32
N PHE A 54 -17.49 -25.13 9.29
CA PHE A 54 -17.61 -25.49 10.70
C PHE A 54 -18.93 -26.22 10.97
N ASN A 55 -20.05 -25.73 10.43
CA ASN A 55 -21.36 -26.37 10.58
C ASN A 55 -21.46 -27.73 9.89
N LEU A 56 -20.70 -27.96 8.81
CA LEU A 56 -20.63 -29.23 8.10
C LEU A 56 -19.63 -30.22 8.72
N GLY A 57 -18.93 -29.84 9.80
CA GLY A 57 -17.95 -30.71 10.48
C GLY A 57 -16.63 -30.88 9.70
N TYR A 58 -16.37 -30.03 8.70
CA TYR A 58 -15.08 -30.02 7.98
C TYR A 58 -14.01 -29.24 8.76
N ARG A 59 -12.73 -29.53 8.46
CA ARG A 59 -11.62 -28.76 9.02
C ARG A 59 -11.77 -27.28 8.68
N PRO A 60 -11.63 -26.39 9.67
CA PRO A 60 -11.74 -24.94 9.43
C PRO A 60 -10.67 -24.48 8.44
N VAL A 61 -11.06 -23.56 7.56
CA VAL A 61 -10.12 -22.88 6.67
C VAL A 61 -9.31 -21.89 7.49
N ASN A 62 -8.00 -21.79 7.25
CA ASN A 62 -7.18 -20.76 7.88
C ASN A 62 -7.67 -19.38 7.46
N LEU A 63 -8.41 -18.71 8.35
CA LEU A 63 -9.05 -17.43 8.11
C LEU A 63 -8.02 -16.36 7.74
N THR A 64 -6.87 -16.40 8.39
CA THR A 64 -5.73 -15.53 8.11
C THR A 64 -5.27 -15.64 6.65
N GLN A 65 -5.09 -16.85 6.14
CA GLN A 65 -4.67 -17.08 4.75
C GLN A 65 -5.74 -16.62 3.76
N GLY A 66 -7.02 -16.84 4.07
CA GLY A 66 -8.15 -16.37 3.25
C GLY A 66 -8.20 -14.85 3.16
N ILE A 67 -8.06 -14.14 4.29
CA ILE A 67 -8.03 -12.68 4.33
C ILE A 67 -6.87 -12.15 3.48
N PHE A 68 -5.65 -12.65 3.67
CA PHE A 68 -4.48 -12.16 2.92
C PHE A 68 -4.54 -12.48 1.43
N SER A 69 -5.19 -13.56 1.00
CA SER A 69 -5.39 -13.86 -0.43
C SER A 69 -6.24 -12.82 -1.16
N GLY A 70 -7.19 -12.20 -0.47
CA GLY A 70 -8.06 -11.16 -1.01
C GLY A 70 -7.34 -9.83 -1.31
N PHE A 71 -6.14 -9.62 -0.70
CA PHE A 71 -5.37 -8.38 -0.90
C PHE A 71 -4.49 -8.37 -2.14
N ARG A 72 -4.53 -9.40 -2.97
CA ARG A 72 -3.86 -9.40 -4.29
C ARG A 72 -4.31 -8.21 -5.16
N GLY A 73 -5.52 -7.67 -4.93
CA GLY A 73 -6.04 -6.49 -5.64
C GLY A 73 -5.46 -5.15 -5.22
N LEU A 74 -4.59 -5.08 -4.19
CA LEU A 74 -3.98 -3.81 -3.74
C LEU A 74 -3.23 -3.07 -4.84
N PHE A 75 -2.66 -3.76 -5.82
CA PHE A 75 -1.92 -3.14 -6.91
C PHE A 75 -2.78 -2.20 -7.80
N TYR A 76 -4.12 -2.32 -7.77
CA TYR A 76 -4.99 -1.40 -8.51
C TYR A 76 -5.12 -0.02 -7.87
N TYR A 77 -4.95 0.09 -6.55
CA TYR A 77 -5.18 1.34 -5.82
C TYR A 77 -3.94 2.23 -5.76
N PHE A 78 -2.77 1.61 -5.68
CA PHE A 78 -1.51 2.34 -5.49
C PHE A 78 -1.14 3.26 -6.65
N PRO A 79 -1.36 2.92 -7.93
CA PRO A 79 -1.13 3.84 -9.03
C PRO A 79 -1.90 5.15 -8.90
N LEU A 80 -3.15 5.10 -8.41
CA LEU A 80 -3.97 6.30 -8.20
C LEU A 80 -3.43 7.21 -7.09
N LEU A 81 -2.87 6.61 -6.04
CA LEU A 81 -2.27 7.36 -4.93
C LEU A 81 -0.93 7.99 -5.32
N THR A 82 -0.12 7.24 -6.08
CA THR A 82 1.26 7.63 -6.37
C THR A 82 1.41 8.49 -7.62
N MET A 83 0.41 8.51 -8.52
CA MET A 83 0.48 9.23 -9.79
C MET A 83 0.80 10.72 -9.64
N GLY A 84 0.31 11.36 -8.57
CA GLY A 84 0.45 12.80 -8.35
C GLY A 84 1.66 13.20 -7.51
N LEU A 85 2.45 12.25 -6.99
CA LEU A 85 3.52 12.56 -6.02
C LEU A 85 4.63 13.45 -6.60
N MET A 86 5.02 13.22 -7.84
CA MET A 86 6.06 13.98 -8.51
C MET A 86 5.56 14.63 -9.80
N SER A 87 4.68 13.96 -10.55
CA SER A 87 4.15 14.45 -11.83
C SER A 87 3.39 15.79 -11.68
N ARG A 88 2.73 16.02 -10.54
CA ARG A 88 2.04 17.29 -10.23
C ARG A 88 3.02 18.46 -10.13
N GLU A 89 4.17 18.24 -9.51
CA GLU A 89 5.22 19.25 -9.39
C GLU A 89 5.93 19.49 -10.72
N LEU A 90 6.14 18.42 -11.51
CA LEU A 90 6.69 18.51 -12.86
C LEU A 90 5.75 19.31 -13.78
N SER A 91 4.45 19.05 -13.74
CA SER A 91 3.45 19.73 -14.58
C SER A 91 3.26 21.21 -14.23
N SER A 92 3.33 21.55 -12.94
CA SER A 92 3.19 22.94 -12.45
C SER A 92 4.46 23.76 -12.58
N GLY A 93 5.60 23.13 -12.93
CA GLY A 93 6.90 23.78 -12.96
C GLY A 93 7.48 24.11 -11.58
N SER A 94 6.81 23.71 -10.50
CA SER A 94 7.25 23.94 -9.11
C SER A 94 8.58 23.27 -8.80
N VAL A 95 8.98 22.29 -9.60
CA VAL A 95 10.31 21.64 -9.54
C VAL A 95 11.43 22.68 -9.68
N LYS A 96 11.25 23.76 -10.46
CA LYS A 96 12.24 24.83 -10.58
C LYS A 96 12.44 25.58 -9.25
N LEU A 97 11.39 25.78 -8.48
CA LEU A 97 11.45 26.38 -7.15
C LEU A 97 12.12 25.43 -6.14
N LEU A 98 11.90 24.12 -6.30
CA LEU A 98 12.56 23.10 -5.50
C LEU A 98 14.09 23.08 -5.72
N TYR A 99 14.53 23.21 -6.97
CA TYR A 99 15.95 23.25 -7.33
C TYR A 99 16.66 24.56 -6.90
N SER A 100 15.93 25.64 -6.69
CA SER A 100 16.46 26.89 -6.15
C SER A 100 16.58 26.89 -4.62
N SER A 101 15.97 25.89 -3.96
CA SER A 101 16.05 25.68 -2.51
C SER A 101 17.34 24.93 -2.12
N PRO A 102 17.92 25.16 -0.94
CA PRO A 102 19.10 24.45 -0.46
C PRO A 102 18.82 22.98 -0.05
N VAL A 103 17.71 22.41 -0.54
CA VAL A 103 17.27 21.02 -0.26
C VAL A 103 17.78 20.08 -1.36
N ASN A 104 18.41 18.97 -0.97
CA ASN A 104 18.86 17.96 -1.92
C ASN A 104 17.70 17.16 -2.50
N ASN A 105 17.75 16.84 -3.81
CA ASN A 105 16.75 16.00 -4.49
C ASN A 105 16.46 14.68 -3.76
N ILE A 106 17.49 14.08 -3.15
CA ILE A 106 17.36 12.84 -2.37
C ILE A 106 16.46 13.06 -1.15
N GLN A 107 16.53 14.22 -0.50
CA GLN A 107 15.70 14.52 0.68
C GLN A 107 14.23 14.68 0.30
N ILE A 108 13.96 15.24 -0.87
CA ILE A 108 12.61 15.40 -1.42
C ILE A 108 12.00 14.04 -1.72
N ILE A 109 12.72 13.19 -2.45
CA ILE A 109 12.26 11.84 -2.82
C ILE A 109 12.04 10.99 -1.56
N LEU A 110 12.98 11.02 -0.61
CA LEU A 110 12.86 10.31 0.66
C LEU A 110 11.69 10.84 1.50
N GLY A 111 11.46 12.14 1.54
CA GLY A 111 10.32 12.74 2.24
C GLY A 111 8.99 12.26 1.67
N LYS A 112 8.85 12.26 0.35
CA LYS A 112 7.67 11.75 -0.36
C LYS A 112 7.48 10.23 -0.13
N PHE A 113 8.56 9.46 -0.15
CA PHE A 113 8.50 8.03 0.13
C PHE A 113 8.07 7.75 1.58
N VAL A 114 8.64 8.47 2.54
CA VAL A 114 8.27 8.34 3.97
C VAL A 114 6.80 8.71 4.19
N SER A 115 6.28 9.74 3.53
CA SER A 115 4.85 10.08 3.64
C SER A 115 3.96 8.94 3.16
N MET A 116 4.33 8.25 2.06
CA MET A 116 3.61 7.08 1.57
C MET A 116 3.71 5.88 2.51
N MET A 117 4.88 5.68 3.14
CA MET A 117 5.04 4.62 4.16
C MET A 117 4.13 4.86 5.38
N ILE A 118 4.02 6.12 5.84
CA ILE A 118 3.11 6.47 6.94
C ILE A 118 1.65 6.30 6.50
N TYR A 119 1.30 6.71 5.28
CA TYR A 119 -0.04 6.51 4.74
C TYR A 119 -0.38 5.01 4.59
N ALA A 120 0.59 4.17 4.24
CA ALA A 120 0.44 2.71 4.19
C ALA A 120 0.05 2.11 5.55
N LEU A 121 0.47 2.70 6.67
CA LEU A 121 0.05 2.26 8.00
C LEU A 121 -1.47 2.42 8.22
N VAL A 122 -2.11 3.35 7.54
CA VAL A 122 -3.57 3.51 7.61
C VAL A 122 -4.26 2.28 7.00
N PHE A 123 -3.77 1.78 5.85
CA PHE A 123 -4.29 0.55 5.23
C PHE A 123 -4.08 -0.66 6.14
N VAL A 124 -2.89 -0.80 6.71
CA VAL A 124 -2.59 -1.87 7.68
C VAL A 124 -3.46 -1.75 8.92
N GLY A 125 -3.71 -0.53 9.40
CA GLY A 125 -4.61 -0.27 10.53
C GLY A 125 -6.04 -0.73 10.26
N ILE A 126 -6.57 -0.49 9.05
CA ILE A 126 -7.89 -1.00 8.64
C ILE A 126 -7.90 -2.54 8.67
N LEU A 127 -6.86 -3.19 8.14
CA LEU A 127 -6.75 -4.65 8.18
C LEU A 127 -6.69 -5.19 9.62
N LEU A 128 -5.98 -4.50 10.50
CA LEU A 128 -5.91 -4.87 11.91
C LEU A 128 -7.30 -4.93 12.57
N VAL A 129 -8.20 -4.00 12.23
CA VAL A 129 -9.57 -4.00 12.76
C VAL A 129 -10.30 -5.29 12.39
N PHE A 130 -10.23 -5.71 11.11
CA PHE A 130 -10.86 -6.96 10.65
C PHE A 130 -10.22 -8.20 11.28
N ILE A 131 -8.91 -8.18 11.45
CA ILE A 131 -8.16 -9.28 12.05
C ILE A 131 -8.51 -9.42 13.54
N ILE A 132 -8.59 -8.33 14.29
CA ILE A 132 -8.99 -8.33 15.71
C ILE A 132 -10.40 -8.91 15.85
N PHE A 133 -11.33 -8.48 14.99
CA PHE A 133 -12.68 -9.04 15.00
C PHE A 133 -12.68 -10.55 14.74
N GLY A 134 -11.91 -11.02 13.75
CA GLY A 134 -11.74 -12.45 13.47
C GLY A 134 -11.12 -13.21 14.64
N ALA A 135 -10.11 -12.64 15.30
CA ALA A 135 -9.44 -13.25 16.46
C ALA A 135 -10.37 -13.38 17.66
N CYS A 136 -11.31 -12.45 17.87
CA CYS A 136 -12.29 -12.53 18.94
C CYS A 136 -13.38 -13.59 18.70
N THR A 137 -13.54 -14.04 17.46
CA THR A 137 -14.65 -14.92 17.07
C THR A 137 -14.21 -16.39 16.91
N ILE A 138 -12.89 -16.65 16.83
CA ILE A 138 -12.34 -17.97 16.46
C ILE A 138 -11.40 -18.48 17.54
N ASP A 139 -11.62 -19.71 18.02
CA ASP A 139 -10.85 -20.34 19.09
C ASP A 139 -9.40 -20.70 18.73
N HIS A 140 -9.07 -20.84 17.42
CA HIS A 140 -7.74 -21.21 16.92
C HIS A 140 -7.17 -20.13 16.01
N PHE A 141 -6.69 -19.05 16.61
CA PHE A 141 -6.11 -17.92 15.86
C PHE A 141 -4.57 -17.98 15.87
N ASP A 142 -3.98 -18.12 14.69
CA ASP A 142 -2.53 -18.16 14.53
C ASP A 142 -1.92 -16.73 14.55
N PHE A 143 -1.55 -16.28 15.74
CA PHE A 143 -1.01 -14.93 15.95
C PHE A 143 0.25 -14.66 15.13
N TRP A 144 1.22 -15.59 15.09
CA TRP A 144 2.47 -15.42 14.36
C TRP A 144 2.29 -15.34 12.85
N LEU A 145 1.38 -16.16 12.32
CA LEU A 145 1.03 -16.11 10.89
C LEU A 145 0.40 -14.76 10.53
N THR A 146 -0.43 -14.22 11.40
CA THR A 146 -1.09 -12.93 11.19
C THR A 146 -0.12 -11.76 11.22
N VAL A 147 0.78 -11.72 12.20
CA VAL A 147 1.79 -10.66 12.30
C VAL A 147 2.73 -10.69 11.09
N SER A 148 3.19 -11.88 10.69
CA SER A 148 4.03 -12.01 9.48
C SER A 148 3.29 -11.61 8.21
N GLY A 149 2.00 -11.93 8.10
CA GLY A 149 1.15 -11.52 6.99
C GLY A 149 0.97 -10.01 6.90
N LEU A 150 0.69 -9.35 8.04
CA LEU A 150 0.58 -7.88 8.10
C LEU A 150 1.88 -7.18 7.70
N LEU A 151 3.01 -7.67 8.21
CA LEU A 151 4.32 -7.17 7.83
C LEU A 151 4.59 -7.37 6.35
N GLY A 152 4.22 -8.53 5.80
CA GLY A 152 4.31 -8.82 4.36
C GLY A 152 3.48 -7.84 3.52
N VAL A 153 2.23 -7.58 3.91
CA VAL A 153 1.35 -6.61 3.23
C VAL A 153 1.94 -5.20 3.32
N TYR A 154 2.43 -4.78 4.49
CA TYR A 154 3.06 -3.48 4.64
C TYR A 154 4.27 -3.30 3.71
N LEU A 155 5.18 -4.28 3.66
CA LEU A 155 6.35 -4.24 2.76
C LEU A 155 5.94 -4.25 1.28
N LEU A 156 4.91 -5.01 0.93
CA LEU A 156 4.36 -5.02 -0.42
C LEU A 156 3.80 -3.65 -0.81
N ILE A 157 3.07 -3.00 0.07
CA ILE A 157 2.59 -1.62 -0.13
C ILE A 157 3.75 -0.65 -0.31
N CYS A 158 4.80 -0.74 0.53
CA CYS A 158 5.98 0.11 0.41
C CYS A 158 6.69 -0.09 -0.94
N SER A 159 6.78 -1.33 -1.44
CA SER A 159 7.37 -1.60 -2.76
C SER A 159 6.53 -1.01 -3.90
N TYR A 160 5.21 -1.11 -3.82
CA TYR A 160 4.30 -0.48 -4.80
C TYR A 160 4.41 1.05 -4.78
N ALA A 161 4.53 1.65 -3.60
CA ALA A 161 4.74 3.07 -3.44
C ALA A 161 6.07 3.52 -4.07
N ALA A 162 7.15 2.75 -3.92
CA ALA A 162 8.44 3.03 -4.53
C ALA A 162 8.37 3.01 -6.07
N ILE A 163 7.72 1.98 -6.64
CA ILE A 163 7.53 1.87 -8.09
C ILE A 163 6.68 3.03 -8.61
N GLY A 164 5.60 3.37 -7.92
CA GLY A 164 4.73 4.46 -8.29
C GLY A 164 5.41 5.83 -8.20
N LEU A 165 6.22 6.07 -7.18
CA LEU A 165 7.03 7.28 -7.07
C LEU A 165 8.03 7.39 -8.23
N PHE A 166 8.69 6.28 -8.57
CA PHE A 166 9.61 6.23 -9.71
C PHE A 166 8.88 6.58 -11.01
N MET A 167 7.76 5.95 -11.31
CA MET A 167 6.98 6.23 -12.52
C MET A 167 6.45 7.67 -12.54
N SER A 168 6.02 8.20 -11.40
CA SER A 168 5.59 9.59 -11.27
C SER A 168 6.72 10.60 -11.50
N SER A 169 7.98 10.21 -11.29
CA SER A 169 9.15 11.07 -11.56
C SER A 169 9.56 11.12 -13.02
N LEU A 170 9.13 10.15 -13.84
CA LEU A 170 9.50 10.06 -15.27
C LEU A 170 8.63 10.92 -16.19
N THR A 171 7.44 11.33 -15.75
CA THR A 171 6.48 12.05 -16.59
C THR A 171 5.77 13.17 -15.84
N SER A 172 5.48 14.25 -16.54
CA SER A 172 4.65 15.36 -16.04
C SER A 172 3.14 15.09 -16.13
N TYR A 173 2.73 14.04 -16.84
CA TYR A 173 1.32 13.67 -16.98
C TYR A 173 0.92 12.62 -15.94
N GLN A 174 0.02 12.98 -15.01
CA GLN A 174 -0.42 12.10 -13.93
C GLN A 174 -1.02 10.78 -14.44
N ILE A 175 -1.83 10.86 -15.51
CA ILE A 175 -2.50 9.67 -16.09
C ILE A 175 -1.45 8.71 -16.67
N VAL A 176 -0.41 9.22 -17.33
CA VAL A 176 0.67 8.39 -17.89
C VAL A 176 1.47 7.73 -16.76
N ALA A 177 1.73 8.45 -15.66
CA ALA A 177 2.37 7.89 -14.46
C ALA A 177 1.53 6.75 -13.87
N ALA A 178 0.21 6.94 -13.75
CA ALA A 178 -0.70 5.92 -13.23
C ALA A 178 -0.72 4.67 -14.11
N LEU A 179 -0.88 4.83 -15.43
CA LEU A 179 -0.89 3.71 -16.38
C LEU A 179 0.44 2.97 -16.41
N GLY A 180 1.57 3.68 -16.36
CA GLY A 180 2.89 3.08 -16.29
C GLY A 180 3.10 2.28 -15.01
N THR A 181 2.71 2.83 -13.87
CA THR A 181 2.75 2.12 -12.57
C THR A 181 1.89 0.87 -12.62
N LEU A 182 0.64 0.98 -13.09
CA LEU A 182 -0.30 -0.13 -13.20
C LEU A 182 0.26 -1.24 -14.11
N SER A 183 0.86 -0.88 -15.24
CA SER A 183 1.45 -1.86 -16.18
C SER A 183 2.60 -2.64 -15.53
N ILE A 184 3.50 -1.97 -14.82
CA ILE A 184 4.61 -2.65 -14.12
C ILE A 184 4.08 -3.57 -13.03
N LEU A 185 3.16 -3.08 -12.19
CA LEU A 185 2.59 -3.88 -11.11
C LEU A 185 1.79 -5.08 -11.64
N PHE A 186 1.10 -4.92 -12.76
CA PHE A 186 0.38 -6.02 -13.43
C PHE A 186 1.34 -7.10 -13.91
N VAL A 187 2.44 -6.73 -14.58
CA VAL A 187 3.47 -7.68 -15.03
C VAL A 187 4.09 -8.41 -13.84
N LEU A 188 4.44 -7.70 -12.76
CA LEU A 188 4.99 -8.31 -11.56
C LEU A 188 4.01 -9.30 -10.92
N ASN A 189 2.72 -8.98 -10.90
CA ASN A 189 1.69 -9.86 -10.37
C ASN A 189 1.51 -11.12 -11.23
N MET A 190 1.52 -10.99 -12.57
CA MET A 190 1.48 -12.13 -13.50
C MET A 190 2.67 -13.06 -13.31
N VAL A 191 3.87 -12.51 -13.24
CA VAL A 191 5.09 -13.31 -13.01
C VAL A 191 5.02 -14.04 -11.67
N GLY A 192 4.56 -13.36 -10.61
CA GLY A 192 4.35 -13.98 -9.30
C GLY A 192 3.36 -15.15 -9.34
N GLY A 193 2.26 -15.02 -10.09
CA GLY A 193 1.29 -16.10 -10.29
C GLY A 193 1.88 -17.34 -10.98
N LEU A 194 2.63 -17.13 -12.06
CA LEU A 194 3.28 -18.24 -12.80
C LEU A 194 4.29 -19.03 -11.95
N TRP A 195 4.98 -18.35 -11.02
CA TRP A 195 5.89 -19.03 -10.09
C TRP A 195 5.14 -19.89 -9.06
N GLN A 196 3.96 -19.46 -8.65
CA GLN A 196 3.14 -20.18 -7.67
C GLN A 196 2.56 -21.46 -8.29
N ASP A 197 2.09 -21.41 -9.54
CA ASP A 197 1.58 -22.57 -10.27
C ASP A 197 2.66 -23.63 -10.52
N ARG A 198 3.90 -23.21 -10.81
CA ARG A 198 5.04 -24.14 -10.95
C ARG A 198 5.40 -24.88 -9.65
N LYS A 199 5.19 -24.27 -8.48
CA LYS A 199 5.44 -24.94 -7.19
C LYS A 199 4.34 -25.91 -6.81
N SER A 200 3.12 -25.69 -7.28
CA SER A 200 1.98 -26.57 -7.03
C SER A 200 2.00 -27.84 -7.88
N THR A 201 2.72 -27.82 -9.00
CA THR A 201 2.82 -28.96 -9.96
C THR A 201 4.04 -29.87 -9.71
N ARG A 202 4.85 -29.59 -8.69
CA ARG A 202 5.96 -30.45 -8.21
C ARG A 202 5.64 -31.05 -6.85
#